data_fce6dd3d57fd2de404b558904bec6c32
#
_entry.id   fce6dd3d57fd2de404b558904bec6c32
#
_cell.length_a   1.000
_cell.length_b   1.000
_cell.length_c   1.000
_cell.angle_alpha   90.00
_cell.angle_beta   90.00
_cell.angle_gamma   90.00
#
_symmetry.space_group_name_H-M   'P 1'
#
loop_
_entity.id
_entity.type
_entity.pdbx_description
1 polymer ?
#
loop_
_entity_poly.entity_id
_entity_poly.type
_entity_poly.pdbx_seq_one_letter_code
_entity_poly.pdbx_strand_id
1 'polypeptide(L)'
;MKTVLTLENFHSHIPHEFQNNDDRYPESLVKYFLQLYTEEGDKVFDPFAGLGTTLIVSEKNNRIPFGIEIDNKRCEFIRSKLSHKDNIICGDSLELNTHTFPQFDFSITSPPYNAVNEENYLSGHGGYNDFIKDIGKIYSQLKDFMKSNSYIVIEVSNLKGEEVTTLAWDIGKEVSKIFHFEGEVIVHWETKNVENEDGNYGYGYDHSYCLVFRNK
;
A
#
# COMPACT_ATOMS: atom_id res chain seq x y z
N MET A 1 16.92 1.30 -12.02
CA MET A 1 16.14 1.82 -10.86
C MET A 1 17.12 2.18 -9.75
N LYS A 2 16.94 3.32 -9.06
CA LYS A 2 17.68 3.59 -7.81
C LYS A 2 17.14 2.65 -6.73
N THR A 3 18.03 2.10 -5.92
CA THR A 3 17.67 1.19 -4.80
C THR A 3 17.60 1.88 -3.45
N VAL A 4 18.00 3.14 -3.36
CA VAL A 4 17.85 3.98 -2.16
C VAL A 4 17.34 5.35 -2.60
N LEU A 5 16.26 5.79 -1.96
CA LEU A 5 15.62 7.09 -2.21
C LEU A 5 15.52 7.87 -0.90
N THR A 6 15.66 9.19 -1.02
CA THR A 6 15.22 10.13 0.01
C THR A 6 14.07 10.92 -0.58
N LEU A 7 12.91 10.88 0.07
CA LEU A 7 11.68 11.51 -0.40
C LEU A 7 11.14 12.48 0.65
N GLU A 8 10.46 13.53 0.17
CA GLU A 8 9.80 14.49 1.02
C GLU A 8 8.67 13.81 1.82
N ASN A 9 8.64 14.05 3.14
CA ASN A 9 7.59 13.57 4.03
C ASN A 9 6.42 14.58 4.03
N PHE A 10 5.62 14.56 2.96
CA PHE A 10 4.46 15.43 2.82
C PHE A 10 3.16 14.64 2.79
N HIS A 11 2.20 15.06 3.60
CA HIS A 11 0.84 14.55 3.66
C HIS A 11 -0.16 15.70 3.53
N SER A 12 -1.14 15.56 2.63
CA SER A 12 -2.30 16.47 2.61
C SER A 12 -3.10 16.36 3.89
N HIS A 13 -3.70 17.49 4.30
CA HIS A 13 -4.55 17.55 5.49
C HIS A 13 -5.74 16.59 5.41
N ILE A 14 -6.01 15.89 6.53
CA ILE A 14 -7.16 15.01 6.72
C ILE A 14 -8.04 15.53 7.88
N PRO A 15 -9.33 15.14 7.93
CA PRO A 15 -10.21 15.45 9.05
C PRO A 15 -9.63 14.98 10.39
N HIS A 16 -9.94 15.72 11.45
CA HIS A 16 -9.45 15.44 12.80
C HIS A 16 -9.76 14.01 13.29
N GLU A 17 -10.89 13.47 12.87
CA GLU A 17 -11.32 12.11 13.23
C GLU A 17 -10.38 10.99 12.74
N PHE A 18 -9.57 11.24 11.70
CA PHE A 18 -8.59 10.29 11.16
C PHE A 18 -7.16 10.55 11.61
N GLN A 19 -6.88 11.67 12.28
CA GLN A 19 -5.49 12.07 12.62
C GLN A 19 -4.81 11.13 13.62
N ASN A 20 -5.56 10.52 14.54
CA ASN A 20 -4.99 9.61 15.54
C ASN A 20 -4.56 8.24 14.98
N ASN A 21 -5.04 7.89 13.78
CA ASN A 21 -4.74 6.63 13.10
C ASN A 21 -4.22 6.90 11.68
N ASP A 22 -3.41 7.96 11.52
CA ASP A 22 -2.82 8.32 10.24
C ASP A 22 -1.49 7.58 10.05
N ASP A 23 -1.59 6.43 9.42
CA ASP A 23 -0.51 5.53 9.03
C ASP A 23 -0.19 5.60 7.52
N ARG A 24 -0.63 6.67 6.84
CA ARG A 24 -0.40 6.85 5.41
C ARG A 24 1.08 7.07 5.11
N TYR A 25 1.54 6.47 4.03
CA TYR A 25 2.80 6.89 3.42
C TYR A 25 2.65 8.26 2.72
N PRO A 26 3.77 9.01 2.55
CA PRO A 26 3.76 10.33 1.91
C PRO A 26 3.34 10.29 0.44
N GLU A 27 2.70 11.37 -0.03
CA GLU A 27 2.26 11.52 -1.43
C GLU A 27 3.43 11.45 -2.43
N SER A 28 4.63 11.87 -2.01
CA SER A 28 5.85 11.82 -2.82
C SER A 28 6.22 10.41 -3.26
N LEU A 29 5.93 9.39 -2.43
CA LEU A 29 6.16 7.99 -2.77
C LEU A 29 5.32 7.55 -3.97
N VAL A 30 4.02 7.78 -3.89
CA VAL A 30 3.10 7.43 -4.97
C VAL A 30 3.51 8.14 -6.25
N LYS A 31 3.75 9.45 -6.16
CA LYS A 31 4.16 10.26 -7.32
C LYS A 31 5.42 9.72 -7.99
N TYR A 32 6.44 9.32 -7.19
CA TYR A 32 7.67 8.74 -7.72
C TYR A 32 7.41 7.48 -8.54
N PHE A 33 6.64 6.53 -8.00
CA PHE A 33 6.37 5.27 -8.68
C PHE A 33 5.40 5.40 -9.86
N LEU A 34 4.42 6.33 -9.79
CA LEU A 34 3.59 6.67 -10.94
C LEU A 34 4.41 7.16 -12.13
N GLN A 35 5.37 8.07 -11.87
CA GLN A 35 6.25 8.59 -12.93
C GLN A 35 7.17 7.52 -13.53
N LEU A 36 7.51 6.50 -12.75
CA LEU A 36 8.42 5.45 -13.18
C LEU A 36 7.72 4.33 -13.97
N TYR A 37 6.47 3.99 -13.58
CA TYR A 37 5.82 2.79 -14.08
C TYR A 37 4.50 3.02 -14.81
N THR A 38 4.05 4.26 -14.94
CA THR A 38 2.76 4.57 -15.58
C THR A 38 2.83 5.79 -16.50
N GLU A 39 1.84 5.86 -17.41
CA GLU A 39 1.53 7.02 -18.25
C GLU A 39 0.18 7.62 -17.88
N GLU A 40 -0.14 8.81 -18.43
CA GLU A 40 -1.46 9.42 -18.25
C GLU A 40 -2.57 8.53 -18.82
N GLY A 41 -3.66 8.40 -18.07
CA GLY A 41 -4.78 7.52 -18.43
C GLY A 41 -4.63 6.07 -17.95
N ASP A 42 -3.46 5.68 -17.43
CA ASP A 42 -3.27 4.35 -16.86
C ASP A 42 -4.12 4.13 -15.61
N LYS A 43 -4.55 2.89 -15.41
CA LYS A 43 -5.36 2.45 -14.28
C LYS A 43 -4.47 1.98 -13.14
N VAL A 44 -4.61 2.64 -11.99
CA VAL A 44 -3.83 2.37 -10.79
C VAL A 44 -4.72 1.77 -9.72
N PHE A 45 -4.28 0.67 -9.12
CA PHE A 45 -5.05 -0.07 -8.13
C PHE A 45 -4.36 -0.10 -6.77
N ASP A 46 -5.14 0.10 -5.71
CA ASP A 46 -4.73 -0.03 -4.32
C ASP A 46 -5.68 -0.98 -3.58
N PRO A 47 -5.24 -2.21 -3.21
CA PRO A 47 -6.08 -3.15 -2.48
C PRO A 47 -6.30 -2.77 -1.00
N PHE A 48 -5.55 -1.83 -0.45
CA PHE A 48 -5.66 -1.36 0.94
C PHE A 48 -5.68 0.17 0.98
N ALA A 49 -6.73 0.76 0.39
CA ALA A 49 -6.74 2.18 0.05
C ALA A 49 -6.62 3.14 1.25
N GLY A 50 -6.96 2.70 2.47
CA GLY A 50 -6.82 3.48 3.69
C GLY A 50 -7.54 4.83 3.60
N LEU A 51 -6.81 5.92 3.71
CA LEU A 51 -7.32 7.29 3.50
C LEU A 51 -7.14 7.79 2.05
N GLY A 52 -6.82 6.90 1.12
CA GLY A 52 -6.83 7.15 -0.31
C GLY A 52 -5.61 7.88 -0.87
N THR A 53 -4.47 7.86 -0.21
CA THR A 53 -3.27 8.54 -0.71
C THR A 53 -2.93 8.13 -2.14
N THR A 54 -2.85 6.82 -2.42
CA THR A 54 -2.62 6.30 -3.78
C THR A 54 -3.62 6.86 -4.78
N LEU A 55 -4.89 6.82 -4.42
CA LEU A 55 -6.00 7.13 -5.33
C LEU A 55 -6.05 8.63 -5.65
N ILE A 56 -5.92 9.46 -4.63
CA ILE A 56 -5.94 10.93 -4.75
C ILE A 56 -4.72 11.40 -5.56
N VAL A 57 -3.53 10.85 -5.28
CA VAL A 57 -2.32 11.22 -6.03
C VAL A 57 -2.40 10.73 -7.46
N SER A 58 -2.94 9.54 -7.71
CA SER A 58 -3.14 9.01 -9.06
C SER A 58 -4.05 9.91 -9.88
N GLU A 59 -5.21 10.29 -9.35
CA GLU A 59 -6.15 11.18 -10.06
C GLU A 59 -5.56 12.57 -10.31
N LYS A 60 -4.87 13.16 -9.32
CA LYS A 60 -4.16 14.44 -9.47
C LYS A 60 -3.07 14.42 -10.56
N ASN A 61 -2.56 13.24 -10.89
CA ASN A 61 -1.55 13.03 -11.93
C ASN A 61 -2.12 12.41 -13.21
N ASN A 62 -3.41 12.57 -13.49
CA ASN A 62 -4.10 12.10 -14.69
C ASN A 62 -4.12 10.57 -14.87
N ARG A 63 -4.01 9.80 -13.79
CA ARG A 63 -4.26 8.35 -13.80
C ARG A 63 -5.68 8.08 -13.31
N ILE A 64 -6.21 6.90 -13.65
CA ILE A 64 -7.55 6.48 -13.25
C ILE A 64 -7.43 5.59 -12.00
N PRO A 65 -7.83 6.08 -10.82
CA PRO A 65 -7.68 5.33 -9.58
C PRO A 65 -8.77 4.27 -9.41
N PHE A 66 -8.38 3.14 -8.83
CA PHE A 66 -9.26 2.08 -8.33
C PHE A 66 -8.77 1.62 -6.97
N GLY A 67 -9.68 1.25 -6.06
CA GLY A 67 -9.24 0.75 -4.75
C GLY A 67 -10.33 0.03 -3.98
N ILE A 68 -9.88 -0.72 -2.97
CA ILE A 68 -10.72 -1.36 -1.97
C ILE A 68 -10.35 -0.81 -0.60
N GLU A 69 -11.35 -0.53 0.22
CA GLU A 69 -11.20 -0.11 1.60
C GLU A 69 -12.30 -0.76 2.45
N ILE A 70 -11.93 -1.35 3.58
CA ILE A 70 -12.88 -2.08 4.44
C ILE A 70 -13.69 -1.14 5.34
N ASP A 71 -13.12 0.00 5.72
CA ASP A 71 -13.78 0.98 6.59
C ASP A 71 -14.70 1.91 5.79
N ASN A 72 -16.00 1.86 6.09
CA ASN A 72 -17.01 2.67 5.40
C ASN A 72 -16.75 4.18 5.50
N LYS A 73 -16.25 4.69 6.64
CA LYS A 73 -15.98 6.13 6.82
C LYS A 73 -14.79 6.57 5.95
N ARG A 74 -13.74 5.72 5.88
CA ARG A 74 -12.60 5.95 4.98
C ARG A 74 -13.06 5.91 3.52
N CYS A 75 -13.92 4.97 3.13
CA CYS A 75 -14.54 4.92 1.80
C CYS A 75 -15.28 6.22 1.45
N GLU A 76 -16.13 6.72 2.35
CA GLU A 76 -16.87 7.96 2.15
C GLU A 76 -15.93 9.15 2.02
N PHE A 77 -14.90 9.21 2.85
CA PHE A 77 -13.86 10.22 2.76
C PHE A 77 -13.16 10.19 1.39
N ILE A 78 -12.69 9.02 0.93
CA ILE A 78 -12.06 8.86 -0.38
C ILE A 78 -12.98 9.34 -1.49
N ARG A 79 -14.23 8.87 -1.51
CA ARG A 79 -15.25 9.24 -2.51
C ARG A 79 -15.50 10.75 -2.54
N SER A 80 -15.40 11.43 -1.40
CA SER A 80 -15.53 12.89 -1.32
C SER A 80 -14.39 13.65 -2.00
N LYS A 81 -13.23 12.99 -2.21
CA LYS A 81 -12.02 13.59 -2.78
C LYS A 81 -11.81 13.30 -4.25
N LEU A 82 -12.49 12.31 -4.81
CA LEU A 82 -12.27 11.81 -6.16
C LEU A 82 -13.43 12.15 -7.10
N SER A 83 -13.09 12.42 -8.35
CA SER A 83 -14.05 12.44 -9.46
C SER A 83 -14.48 11.02 -9.83
N HIS A 84 -13.54 10.07 -9.78
CA HIS A 84 -13.76 8.64 -10.02
C HIS A 84 -14.28 7.89 -8.79
N LYS A 85 -15.24 8.46 -8.07
CA LYS A 85 -15.76 7.94 -6.79
C LYS A 85 -16.35 6.53 -6.88
N ASP A 86 -16.88 6.14 -8.04
CA ASP A 86 -17.50 4.84 -8.25
C ASP A 86 -16.47 3.69 -8.41
N ASN A 87 -15.18 4.04 -8.58
CA ASN A 87 -14.09 3.07 -8.64
C ASN A 87 -13.60 2.63 -7.25
N ILE A 88 -14.22 3.13 -6.17
CA ILE A 88 -13.88 2.78 -4.80
C ILE A 88 -14.90 1.78 -4.28
N ILE A 89 -14.43 0.58 -3.98
CA ILE A 89 -15.22 -0.49 -3.39
C ILE A 89 -15.04 -0.45 -1.86
N CYS A 90 -16.17 -0.40 -1.15
CA CYS A 90 -16.16 -0.61 0.30
C CYS A 90 -16.36 -2.10 0.55
N GLY A 91 -15.29 -2.78 0.96
CA GLY A 91 -15.31 -4.22 1.14
C GLY A 91 -13.97 -4.78 1.58
N ASP A 92 -13.93 -6.09 1.74
CA ASP A 92 -12.72 -6.83 2.10
C ASP A 92 -11.94 -7.21 0.84
N SER A 93 -10.64 -6.93 0.84
CA SER A 93 -9.73 -7.29 -0.26
C SER A 93 -9.58 -8.81 -0.44
N LEU A 94 -9.93 -9.60 0.55
CA LEU A 94 -10.04 -11.07 0.41
C LEU A 94 -11.13 -11.50 -0.58
N GLU A 95 -12.09 -10.62 -0.86
CA GLU A 95 -13.20 -10.85 -1.79
C GLU A 95 -12.97 -10.15 -3.15
N LEU A 96 -11.74 -9.77 -3.48
CA LEU A 96 -11.38 -9.01 -4.67
C LEU A 96 -11.94 -9.64 -5.96
N ASN A 97 -11.90 -10.95 -6.09
CA ASN A 97 -12.39 -11.69 -7.24
C ASN A 97 -13.93 -11.72 -7.39
N THR A 98 -14.68 -11.27 -6.37
CA THR A 98 -16.15 -11.14 -6.47
C THR A 98 -16.58 -9.86 -7.19
N HIS A 99 -15.65 -8.93 -7.40
CA HIS A 99 -15.90 -7.65 -8.04
C HIS A 99 -15.50 -7.68 -9.52
N THR A 100 -16.12 -6.80 -10.30
CA THR A 100 -15.77 -6.63 -11.71
C THR A 100 -14.83 -5.44 -11.84
N PHE A 101 -13.56 -5.73 -12.15
CA PHE A 101 -12.54 -4.72 -12.39
C PHE A 101 -12.05 -4.75 -13.85
N PRO A 102 -11.55 -3.61 -14.37
CA PRO A 102 -10.76 -3.61 -15.58
C PRO A 102 -9.39 -4.24 -15.32
N GLN A 103 -8.60 -4.43 -16.38
CA GLN A 103 -7.17 -4.72 -16.24
C GLN A 103 -6.42 -3.48 -15.78
N PHE A 104 -5.55 -3.63 -14.77
CA PHE A 104 -4.76 -2.54 -14.18
C PHE A 104 -3.36 -2.48 -14.80
N ASP A 105 -2.86 -1.25 -14.95
CA ASP A 105 -1.53 -0.95 -15.47
C ASP A 105 -0.48 -0.98 -14.35
N PHE A 106 -0.90 -0.65 -13.11
CA PHE A 106 -0.01 -0.55 -11.97
C PHE A 106 -0.78 -0.77 -10.66
N SER A 107 -0.10 -1.33 -9.65
CA SER A 107 -0.62 -1.39 -8.28
C SER A 107 0.44 -0.88 -7.30
N ILE A 108 0.02 -0.05 -6.35
CA ILE A 108 0.86 0.39 -5.22
C ILE A 108 0.03 0.49 -3.96
N THR A 109 0.56 -0.03 -2.86
CA THR A 109 -0.11 -0.04 -1.56
C THR A 109 0.87 -0.19 -0.40
N SER A 110 0.38 0.09 0.81
CA SER A 110 0.96 -0.35 2.07
C SER A 110 -0.07 -1.20 2.80
N PRO A 111 0.21 -2.49 3.08
CA PRO A 111 -0.70 -3.34 3.83
C PRO A 111 -0.89 -2.84 5.28
N PRO A 112 -2.02 -3.14 5.93
CA PRO A 112 -2.26 -2.67 7.29
C PRO A 112 -1.32 -3.35 8.31
N TYR A 113 -0.52 -2.55 9.03
CA TYR A 113 0.43 -3.03 10.05
C TYR A 113 -0.24 -3.51 11.33
N ASN A 114 -1.40 -2.95 11.69
CA ASN A 114 -2.15 -3.33 12.91
C ASN A 114 -2.64 -4.78 12.90
N ALA A 115 -2.61 -5.43 11.74
CA ALA A 115 -2.91 -6.84 11.59
C ALA A 115 -1.84 -7.78 12.19
N VAL A 116 -0.67 -7.26 12.55
CA VAL A 116 0.46 -8.05 13.06
C VAL A 116 0.38 -8.29 14.57
N ASN A 117 -0.39 -7.49 15.31
CA ASN A 117 -0.61 -7.68 16.73
C ASN A 117 -1.70 -8.72 16.96
N GLU A 118 -1.39 -9.79 17.70
CA GLU A 118 -2.18 -11.02 17.87
C GLU A 118 -3.66 -10.83 18.28
N GLU A 119 -4.05 -9.66 18.79
CA GLU A 119 -5.42 -9.39 19.29
C GLU A 119 -6.37 -8.74 18.27
N ASN A 120 -5.88 -8.21 17.14
CA ASN A 120 -6.69 -7.37 16.23
C ASN A 120 -6.46 -7.67 14.73
N TYR A 121 -6.37 -8.93 14.35
CA TYR A 121 -6.34 -9.27 12.93
C TYR A 121 -7.67 -8.92 12.23
N LEU A 122 -7.60 -8.26 11.07
CA LEU A 122 -8.74 -7.67 10.33
C LEU A 122 -9.93 -8.61 10.08
N SER A 123 -9.71 -9.92 10.06
CA SER A 123 -10.75 -10.93 9.82
C SER A 123 -11.23 -11.61 11.10
N GLY A 124 -10.71 -11.26 12.28
CA GLY A 124 -11.02 -11.96 13.54
C GLY A 124 -10.53 -13.41 13.60
N HIS A 125 -9.65 -13.82 12.69
CA HIS A 125 -9.13 -15.17 12.59
C HIS A 125 -7.60 -15.17 12.55
N GLY A 126 -6.98 -15.76 13.57
CA GLY A 126 -5.59 -16.20 13.58
C GLY A 126 -4.53 -15.07 13.62
N GLY A 127 -3.32 -15.41 14.00
CA GLY A 127 -2.20 -14.51 14.17
C GLY A 127 -1.45 -14.18 12.88
N TYR A 128 -0.23 -13.71 13.04
CA TYR A 128 0.68 -13.27 11.99
C TYR A 128 0.76 -14.17 10.74
N ASN A 129 0.82 -15.51 10.95
CA ASN A 129 0.92 -16.46 9.84
C ASN A 129 -0.33 -16.47 8.94
N ASP A 130 -1.51 -16.20 9.50
CA ASP A 130 -2.75 -16.13 8.73
C ASP A 130 -2.84 -14.83 7.96
N PHE A 131 -2.34 -13.73 8.54
CA PHE A 131 -2.17 -12.46 7.82
C PHE A 131 -1.28 -12.64 6.57
N ILE A 132 -0.11 -13.29 6.69
CA ILE A 132 0.77 -13.54 5.54
C ILE A 132 0.08 -14.42 4.47
N LYS A 133 -0.67 -15.44 4.88
CA LYS A 133 -1.47 -16.25 3.95
C LYS A 133 -2.55 -15.44 3.23
N ASP A 134 -3.21 -14.54 3.95
CA ASP A 134 -4.26 -13.70 3.36
C ASP A 134 -3.68 -12.66 2.40
N ILE A 135 -2.51 -12.10 2.68
CA ILE A 135 -1.74 -11.34 1.70
C ILE A 135 -1.51 -12.18 0.43
N GLY A 136 -1.06 -13.44 0.58
CA GLY A 136 -0.90 -14.36 -0.57
C GLY A 136 -2.18 -14.56 -1.37
N LYS A 137 -3.34 -14.74 -0.70
CA LYS A 137 -4.64 -14.89 -1.37
C LYS A 137 -5.04 -13.64 -2.13
N ILE A 138 -4.91 -12.45 -1.52
CA ILE A 138 -5.25 -11.16 -2.15
C ILE A 138 -4.41 -10.95 -3.42
N TYR A 139 -3.10 -11.13 -3.33
CA TYR A 139 -2.22 -10.96 -4.49
C TYR A 139 -2.42 -12.04 -5.56
N SER A 140 -2.82 -13.26 -5.17
CA SER A 140 -3.20 -14.30 -6.13
C SER A 140 -4.44 -13.91 -6.94
N GLN A 141 -5.44 -13.31 -6.30
CA GLN A 141 -6.63 -12.77 -6.98
C GLN A 141 -6.29 -11.54 -7.83
N LEU A 142 -5.44 -10.64 -7.30
CA LEU A 142 -5.02 -9.44 -8.01
C LEU A 142 -4.33 -9.77 -9.34
N LYS A 143 -3.61 -10.88 -9.42
CA LYS A 143 -2.90 -11.31 -10.63
C LYS A 143 -3.80 -11.35 -11.86
N ASP A 144 -5.03 -11.79 -11.72
CA ASP A 144 -5.99 -11.90 -12.82
C ASP A 144 -6.43 -10.53 -13.36
N PHE A 145 -6.29 -9.49 -12.55
CA PHE A 145 -6.62 -8.10 -12.91
C PHE A 145 -5.41 -7.25 -13.31
N MET A 146 -4.22 -7.79 -13.21
CA MET A 146 -3.01 -7.06 -13.63
C MET A 146 -2.68 -7.35 -15.10
N LYS A 147 -2.40 -6.32 -15.89
CA LYS A 147 -1.88 -6.49 -17.25
C LYS A 147 -0.56 -7.25 -17.26
N SER A 148 -0.29 -7.97 -18.35
CA SER A 148 1.03 -8.58 -18.55
C SER A 148 2.11 -7.49 -18.56
N ASN A 149 3.23 -7.78 -17.88
CA ASN A 149 4.36 -6.88 -17.69
C ASN A 149 4.10 -5.63 -16.81
N SER A 150 2.92 -5.50 -16.21
CA SER A 150 2.65 -4.42 -15.23
C SER A 150 3.44 -4.60 -13.94
N TYR A 151 3.62 -3.50 -13.20
CA TYR A 151 4.37 -3.49 -11.96
C TYR A 151 3.44 -3.42 -10.73
N ILE A 152 3.91 -4.03 -9.65
CA ILE A 152 3.29 -3.99 -8.34
C ILE A 152 4.34 -3.49 -7.34
N VAL A 153 3.99 -2.50 -6.52
CA VAL A 153 4.83 -1.97 -5.46
C VAL A 153 4.13 -2.15 -4.12
N ILE A 154 4.83 -2.76 -3.16
CA ILE A 154 4.33 -2.92 -1.79
C ILE A 154 5.28 -2.16 -0.89
N GLU A 155 4.79 -1.08 -0.30
CA GLU A 155 5.50 -0.35 0.73
C GLU A 155 5.29 -1.04 2.08
N VAL A 156 6.36 -1.36 2.78
CA VAL A 156 6.32 -2.10 4.04
C VAL A 156 7.60 -1.90 4.85
N SER A 157 7.49 -1.87 6.18
CA SER A 157 8.64 -1.93 7.10
C SER A 157 8.65 -3.25 7.85
N ASN A 158 9.84 -3.68 8.29
CA ASN A 158 9.93 -4.63 9.39
C ASN A 158 9.50 -3.93 10.67
N LEU A 159 9.10 -4.69 11.69
CA LEU A 159 8.66 -4.13 12.95
C LEU A 159 9.71 -4.44 14.03
N LYS A 160 10.13 -3.41 14.77
CA LYS A 160 11.12 -3.50 15.83
C LYS A 160 10.42 -3.33 17.18
N GLY A 161 10.10 -4.46 17.83
CA GLY A 161 9.58 -4.52 19.19
C GLY A 161 10.61 -5.16 20.13
N GLU A 162 10.18 -5.96 21.10
CA GLU A 162 11.06 -6.81 21.89
C GLU A 162 11.82 -7.80 21.00
N GLU A 163 11.14 -8.33 19.99
CA GLU A 163 11.73 -9.08 18.88
C GLU A 163 11.46 -8.38 17.55
N VAL A 164 12.31 -8.66 16.56
CA VAL A 164 12.14 -8.13 15.20
C VAL A 164 11.16 -9.02 14.44
N THR A 165 10.05 -8.43 13.97
CA THR A 165 9.16 -9.09 13.02
C THR A 165 9.61 -8.77 11.60
N THR A 166 9.91 -9.80 10.82
CA THR A 166 10.48 -9.70 9.46
C THR A 166 9.42 -9.49 8.39
N LEU A 167 8.45 -8.60 8.66
CA LEU A 167 7.24 -8.41 7.85
C LEU A 167 7.53 -8.17 6.38
N ALA A 168 8.50 -7.30 6.06
CA ALA A 168 8.88 -7.02 4.68
C ALA A 168 9.39 -8.26 3.94
N TRP A 169 10.20 -9.08 4.61
CA TRP A 169 10.76 -10.31 4.02
C TRP A 169 9.69 -11.39 3.85
N ASP A 170 8.77 -11.52 4.80
CA ASP A 170 7.70 -12.53 4.75
C ASP A 170 6.67 -12.20 3.68
N ILE A 171 6.26 -10.93 3.55
CA ILE A 171 5.45 -10.45 2.42
C ILE A 171 6.19 -10.65 1.10
N GLY A 172 7.47 -10.24 1.04
CA GLY A 172 8.31 -10.42 -0.13
C GLY A 172 8.36 -11.87 -0.61
N LYS A 173 8.58 -12.80 0.32
CA LYS A 173 8.61 -14.23 0.05
C LYS A 173 7.26 -14.77 -0.41
N GLU A 174 6.16 -14.34 0.22
CA GLU A 174 4.82 -14.81 -0.13
C GLU A 174 4.40 -14.34 -1.51
N VAL A 175 4.56 -13.05 -1.80
CA VAL A 175 4.17 -12.45 -3.09
C VAL A 175 5.08 -12.91 -4.23
N SER A 176 6.34 -13.27 -3.96
CA SER A 176 7.27 -13.86 -4.95
C SER A 176 6.81 -15.22 -5.50
N LYS A 177 5.88 -15.90 -4.83
CA LYS A 177 5.27 -17.14 -5.37
C LYS A 177 4.28 -16.85 -6.52
N ILE A 178 3.81 -15.60 -6.63
CA ILE A 178 2.74 -15.16 -7.52
C ILE A 178 3.27 -14.28 -8.65
N PHE A 179 4.09 -13.30 -8.31
CA PHE A 179 4.70 -12.32 -9.20
C PHE A 179 6.22 -12.44 -9.22
N HIS A 180 6.83 -12.02 -10.30
CA HIS A 180 8.29 -11.98 -10.40
C HIS A 180 8.85 -10.82 -9.56
N PHE A 181 9.69 -11.13 -8.58
CA PHE A 181 10.37 -10.12 -7.77
C PHE A 181 11.47 -9.42 -8.58
N GLU A 182 11.37 -8.12 -8.74
CA GLU A 182 12.36 -7.30 -9.49
C GLU A 182 13.40 -6.67 -8.56
N GLY A 183 13.15 -6.63 -7.25
CA GLY A 183 14.04 -6.07 -6.23
C GLY A 183 13.30 -5.18 -5.23
N GLU A 184 14.10 -4.53 -4.38
CA GLU A 184 13.58 -3.58 -3.39
C GLU A 184 14.17 -2.18 -3.59
N VAL A 185 13.42 -1.18 -3.13
CA VAL A 185 13.87 0.20 -2.98
C VAL A 185 13.75 0.56 -1.51
N ILE A 186 14.86 0.96 -0.91
CA ILE A 186 14.87 1.51 0.45
C ILE A 186 14.46 2.98 0.35
N VAL A 187 13.45 3.36 1.13
CA VAL A 187 12.96 4.74 1.17
C VAL A 187 13.24 5.34 2.53
N HIS A 188 14.00 6.40 2.54
CA HIS A 188 14.24 7.26 3.69
C HIS A 188 13.40 8.54 3.52
N TRP A 189 12.74 8.96 4.60
CA TRP A 189 11.92 10.16 4.59
C TRP A 189 12.70 11.37 5.08
N GLU A 190 12.59 12.49 4.37
CA GLU A 190 13.14 13.76 4.86
C GLU A 190 12.38 14.18 6.12
N THR A 191 13.03 14.12 7.25
CA THR A 191 12.47 14.57 8.53
C THR A 191 13.03 15.94 8.87
N LYS A 192 12.14 16.86 9.25
CA LYS A 192 12.55 18.14 9.84
C LYS A 192 12.92 17.91 11.30
N ASN A 193 14.19 17.54 11.55
CA ASN A 193 14.86 17.58 12.88
C ASN A 193 14.04 17.03 14.07
N VAL A 194 13.58 15.80 14.02
CA VAL A 194 13.06 15.11 15.20
C VAL A 194 13.80 13.77 15.32
N GLU A 195 14.75 13.72 16.27
CA GLU A 195 15.29 12.45 16.76
C GLU A 195 14.17 11.82 17.62
N ASN A 196 13.40 10.92 17.05
CA ASN A 196 12.48 10.07 17.80
C ASN A 196 13.20 8.77 18.16
N GLU A 197 13.18 8.40 19.43
CA GLU A 197 13.72 7.12 19.92
C GLU A 197 13.03 5.91 19.24
N ASP A 198 11.79 6.09 18.75
CA ASP A 198 10.99 5.08 18.05
C ASP A 198 11.29 4.99 16.53
N GLY A 199 12.32 5.70 16.03
CA GLY A 199 12.61 5.85 14.61
C GLY A 199 11.63 6.81 13.90
N ASN A 200 12.04 7.33 12.75
CA ASN A 200 11.26 8.32 11.98
C ASN A 200 9.97 7.74 11.37
N TYR A 201 9.76 6.44 11.48
CA TYR A 201 8.64 5.69 10.88
C TYR A 201 7.66 5.11 11.92
N GLY A 202 7.92 5.30 13.22
CA GLY A 202 7.08 4.76 14.28
C GLY A 202 7.16 3.25 14.50
N TYR A 203 8.00 2.54 13.74
CA TYR A 203 8.21 1.08 13.83
C TYR A 203 9.65 0.73 14.20
N GLY A 204 10.40 1.68 14.76
CA GLY A 204 11.80 1.51 15.18
C GLY A 204 12.81 1.54 14.05
N TYR A 205 12.42 1.94 12.83
CA TYR A 205 13.28 2.08 11.65
C TYR A 205 13.19 3.48 11.05
N ASP A 206 14.31 3.95 10.45
CA ASP A 206 14.40 5.23 9.75
C ASP A 206 14.07 5.10 8.25
N HIS A 207 13.66 3.92 7.82
CA HIS A 207 13.39 3.61 6.43
C HIS A 207 12.25 2.59 6.30
N SER A 208 11.65 2.56 5.13
CA SER A 208 10.79 1.48 4.69
C SER A 208 11.33 0.83 3.41
N TYR A 209 10.74 -0.30 3.05
CA TYR A 209 11.02 -1.01 1.82
C TYR A 209 9.85 -0.83 0.85
N CYS A 210 10.15 -0.54 -0.40
CA CYS A 210 9.21 -0.73 -1.49
C CYS A 210 9.62 -1.98 -2.26
N LEU A 211 8.89 -3.06 -2.03
CA LEU A 211 9.09 -4.34 -2.72
C LEU A 211 8.48 -4.22 -4.11
N VAL A 212 9.28 -4.42 -5.14
CA VAL A 212 8.87 -4.24 -6.54
C VAL A 212 8.72 -5.59 -7.21
N PHE A 213 7.54 -5.82 -7.78
CA PHE A 213 7.22 -7.04 -8.50
C PHE A 213 6.72 -6.72 -9.90
N ARG A 214 6.73 -7.74 -10.77
CA ARG A 214 6.25 -7.66 -12.15
C ARG A 214 5.36 -8.85 -12.48
N ASN A 215 4.25 -8.60 -13.14
CA ASN A 215 3.37 -9.63 -13.68
C ASN A 215 3.92 -10.15 -15.00
N LYS A 216 4.72 -11.22 -14.95
CA LYS A 216 5.32 -11.91 -16.11
C LYS A 216 4.51 -13.11 -16.53
#